data_9343e2121e4c0cc4bde465c9eedd883b
#
_entry.id   9343e2121e4c0cc4bde465c9eedd883b
#
_cell.length_a   1.000
_cell.length_b   1.000
_cell.length_c   1.000
_cell.angle_alpha   90.00
_cell.angle_beta   90.00
_cell.angle_gamma   90.00
#
_symmetry.space_group_name_H-M   'P 1'
#
loop_
_entity.id
_entity.type
_entity.pdbx_description
1 polymer ?
#
loop_
_entity_poly.entity_id
_entity_poly.type
_entity_poly.pdbx_seq_one_letter_code
_entity_poly.pdbx_strand_id
1 'polypeptide(L)'
;GVWVGVGSRDEDERVWGVSHFLEHLLFKGTEQRSAQEIARGVDRRGGDFNAFTSREYTAYYCRLPAREAAHGIELLGDVLTRPALRADDVEAERTVILEELAMDDDTPDDVALRTFGSRLFSGHALGRDPARHPR
;
A
#
# COMPACT_ATOMS: atom_id res chain seq x y z
N GLY A 1 -5.62 -5.55 12.58
CA GLY A 1 -4.74 -5.40 11.43
C GLY A 1 -3.98 -6.66 11.09
N VAL A 2 -3.46 -6.72 9.87
CA VAL A 2 -2.61 -7.78 9.36
C VAL A 2 -1.26 -7.18 8.95
N TRP A 3 -0.17 -7.74 9.44
CA TRP A 3 1.19 -7.38 9.09
C TRP A 3 1.80 -8.49 8.27
N VAL A 4 2.24 -8.16 7.06
CA VAL A 4 2.89 -9.08 6.13
C VAL A 4 4.39 -8.74 6.14
N GLY A 5 5.24 -9.73 6.47
CA GLY A 5 6.68 -9.55 6.52
C GLY A 5 7.32 -9.49 5.13
N VAL A 6 6.81 -8.62 4.27
CA VAL A 6 7.30 -8.33 2.92
C VAL A 6 7.25 -6.82 2.69
N GLY A 7 8.35 -6.26 2.21
CA GLY A 7 8.49 -4.85 1.86
C GLY A 7 9.52 -4.66 0.76
N SER A 8 9.92 -3.43 0.48
CA SER A 8 10.81 -3.13 -0.65
C SER A 8 12.17 -3.82 -0.58
N ARG A 9 12.64 -4.23 0.61
CA ARG A 9 13.90 -4.99 0.74
C ARG A 9 13.82 -6.40 0.14
N ASP A 10 12.61 -6.98 0.08
CA ASP A 10 12.38 -8.34 -0.38
C ASP A 10 12.14 -8.42 -1.89
N GLU A 11 11.99 -7.28 -2.55
CA GLU A 11 11.77 -7.17 -3.98
C GLU A 11 13.08 -7.34 -4.78
N ASP A 12 13.01 -8.07 -5.89
CA ASP A 12 14.11 -8.07 -6.87
C ASP A 12 13.98 -6.87 -7.84
N GLU A 13 15.01 -6.64 -8.64
CA GLU A 13 15.05 -5.48 -9.56
C GLU A 13 13.91 -5.46 -10.59
N ARG A 14 13.31 -6.60 -10.91
CA ARG A 14 12.24 -6.72 -11.92
C ARG A 14 10.87 -6.32 -11.38
N VAL A 15 10.71 -6.40 -10.06
CA VAL A 15 9.43 -6.17 -9.36
C VAL A 15 9.52 -5.06 -8.31
N TRP A 16 10.53 -4.22 -8.41
CA TRP A 16 10.74 -3.14 -7.46
C TRP A 16 9.58 -2.14 -7.48
N GLY A 17 9.03 -1.84 -6.29
CA GLY A 17 7.84 -1.02 -6.10
C GLY A 17 6.53 -1.82 -6.12
N VAL A 18 6.58 -3.15 -6.35
CA VAL A 18 5.37 -3.97 -6.45
C VAL A 18 4.59 -4.05 -5.14
N SER A 19 5.27 -4.00 -3.98
CA SER A 19 4.59 -4.05 -2.67
C SER A 19 3.71 -2.81 -2.46
N HIS A 20 4.22 -1.63 -2.79
CA HIS A 20 3.48 -0.38 -2.73
C HIS A 20 2.35 -0.35 -3.78
N PHE A 21 2.64 -0.79 -4.99
CA PHE A 21 1.63 -0.87 -6.04
C PHE A 21 0.49 -1.82 -5.67
N LEU A 22 0.81 -2.98 -5.11
CA LEU A 22 -0.19 -3.94 -4.63
C LEU A 22 -1.02 -3.37 -3.48
N GLU A 23 -0.41 -2.59 -2.58
CA GLU A 23 -1.12 -1.89 -1.52
C GLU A 23 -2.27 -1.07 -2.10
N HIS A 24 -2.01 -0.22 -3.10
CA HIS A 24 -3.05 0.57 -3.78
C HIS A 24 -4.13 -0.29 -4.41
N LEU A 25 -3.74 -1.34 -5.12
CA LEU A 25 -4.68 -2.21 -5.83
C LEU A 25 -5.65 -2.95 -4.91
N LEU A 26 -5.22 -3.32 -3.71
CA LEU A 26 -6.09 -4.00 -2.75
C LEU A 26 -7.28 -3.16 -2.30
N PHE A 27 -7.19 -1.82 -2.36
CA PHE A 27 -8.28 -0.91 -2.06
C PHE A 27 -9.26 -0.69 -3.23
N LYS A 28 -8.95 -1.17 -4.45
CA LYS A 28 -9.80 -0.99 -5.63
C LYS A 28 -10.99 -1.94 -5.70
N GLY A 29 -11.11 -2.81 -4.73
CA GLY A 29 -12.23 -3.72 -4.56
C GLY A 29 -11.83 -5.18 -4.57
N THR A 30 -12.80 -6.00 -4.26
CA THR A 30 -12.70 -7.46 -4.24
C THR A 30 -13.62 -8.06 -5.32
N GLU A 31 -13.64 -9.37 -5.42
CA GLU A 31 -14.64 -10.07 -6.26
C GLU A 31 -16.07 -9.79 -5.82
N GLN A 32 -16.28 -9.43 -4.54
CA GLN A 32 -17.61 -9.27 -3.92
C GLN A 32 -17.98 -7.81 -3.66
N ARG A 33 -17.02 -6.90 -3.57
CA ARG A 33 -17.21 -5.51 -3.16
C ARG A 33 -16.45 -4.56 -4.08
N SER A 34 -17.10 -3.51 -4.52
CA SER A 34 -16.45 -2.37 -5.15
C SER A 34 -15.64 -1.55 -4.12
N ALA A 35 -14.70 -0.75 -4.58
CA ALA A 35 -13.96 0.21 -3.75
C ALA A 35 -14.90 1.13 -2.95
N GLN A 36 -15.99 1.60 -3.59
CA GLN A 36 -16.98 2.45 -2.93
C GLN A 36 -17.75 1.73 -1.82
N GLU A 37 -18.07 0.45 -2.00
CA GLU A 37 -18.76 -0.34 -0.98
C GLU A 37 -17.86 -0.61 0.22
N ILE A 38 -16.55 -0.84 -0.02
CA ILE A 38 -15.54 -0.95 1.04
C ILE A 38 -15.49 0.35 1.85
N ALA A 39 -15.26 1.49 1.19
CA ALA A 39 -15.16 2.79 1.84
C ALA A 39 -16.43 3.14 2.63
N ARG A 40 -17.61 3.06 1.97
CA ARG A 40 -18.90 3.33 2.63
C ARG A 40 -19.20 2.37 3.79
N GLY A 41 -18.74 1.12 3.68
CA GLY A 41 -18.92 0.11 4.72
C GLY A 41 -18.19 0.48 6.01
N VAL A 42 -17.00 1.05 5.88
CA VAL A 42 -16.17 1.54 6.99
C VAL A 42 -16.70 2.88 7.53
N ASP A 43 -16.95 3.84 6.65
CA ASP A 43 -17.43 5.18 7.00
C ASP A 43 -18.74 5.15 7.81
N ARG A 44 -19.72 4.36 7.37
CA ARG A 44 -21.00 4.20 8.06
C ARG A 44 -20.88 3.65 9.48
N ARG A 45 -19.77 2.97 9.77
CA ARG A 45 -19.45 2.41 11.09
C ARG A 45 -18.59 3.35 11.94
N GLY A 46 -18.22 4.51 11.39
CA GLY A 46 -17.40 5.50 12.08
C GLY A 46 -15.96 5.02 12.24
N GLY A 47 -15.43 4.35 11.24
CA GLY A 47 -14.10 3.77 11.25
C GLY A 47 -13.16 4.35 10.21
N ASP A 48 -11.99 3.74 10.15
CA ASP A 48 -10.93 4.02 9.20
C ASP A 48 -10.34 2.68 8.70
N PHE A 49 -10.02 2.61 7.41
CA PHE A 49 -9.39 1.46 6.78
C PHE A 49 -8.21 1.95 5.95
N ASN A 50 -7.02 1.49 6.27
CA ASN A 50 -5.80 2.00 5.67
C ASN A 50 -4.72 0.93 5.59
N ALA A 51 -3.64 1.23 4.86
CA ALA A 51 -2.44 0.43 4.76
C ALA A 51 -1.20 1.32 4.69
N PHE A 52 -0.05 0.70 4.82
CA PHE A 52 1.23 1.32 4.46
C PHE A 52 2.26 0.24 4.14
N THR A 53 3.14 0.56 3.21
CA THR A 53 4.28 -0.27 2.83
C THR A 53 5.56 0.36 3.36
N SER A 54 6.36 -0.45 4.05
CA SER A 54 7.69 -0.07 4.51
C SER A 54 8.77 -0.88 3.79
N ARG A 55 10.02 -0.73 4.23
CA ARG A 55 11.13 -1.50 3.67
C ARG A 55 11.09 -2.98 4.03
N GLU A 56 10.52 -3.35 5.17
CA GLU A 56 10.59 -4.71 5.72
C GLU A 56 9.22 -5.36 5.94
N TYR A 57 8.13 -4.61 5.85
CA TYR A 57 6.79 -5.13 6.01
C TYR A 57 5.74 -4.20 5.40
N THR A 58 4.59 -4.78 5.08
CA THR A 58 3.38 -4.05 4.67
C THR A 58 2.28 -4.33 5.69
N ALA A 59 1.57 -3.30 6.12
CA ALA A 59 0.49 -3.43 7.09
C ALA A 59 -0.83 -2.98 6.48
N TYR A 60 -1.87 -3.77 6.72
CA TYR A 60 -3.27 -3.46 6.40
C TYR A 60 -4.06 -3.44 7.69
N TYR A 61 -4.76 -2.37 7.96
CA TYR A 61 -5.46 -2.24 9.24
C TYR A 61 -6.79 -1.50 9.10
N CYS A 62 -7.71 -1.82 9.98
CA CYS A 62 -8.93 -1.05 10.19
C CYS A 62 -9.05 -0.64 11.65
N ARG A 63 -9.58 0.53 11.85
CA ARG A 63 -9.93 1.07 13.17
C ARG A 63 -11.44 1.23 13.21
N LEU A 64 -12.10 0.45 14.03
CA LEU A 64 -13.56 0.39 14.14
C LEU A 64 -13.98 0.33 15.61
N PRO A 65 -15.20 0.79 15.95
CA PRO A 65 -15.77 0.51 17.27
C PRO A 65 -15.76 -0.99 17.58
N ALA A 66 -15.53 -1.36 18.84
CA ALA A 66 -15.36 -2.77 19.24
C ALA A 66 -16.52 -3.69 18.80
N ARG A 67 -17.76 -3.18 18.79
CA ARG A 67 -18.93 -3.93 18.30
C ARG A 67 -18.87 -4.31 16.81
N GLU A 68 -18.05 -3.62 16.03
CA GLU A 68 -17.84 -3.83 14.59
C GLU A 68 -16.58 -4.68 14.27
N ALA A 69 -15.93 -5.24 15.28
CA ALA A 69 -14.66 -5.97 15.10
C ALA A 69 -14.77 -7.14 14.12
N ALA A 70 -15.89 -7.88 14.15
CA ALA A 70 -16.14 -8.99 13.22
C ALA A 70 -16.16 -8.51 11.77
N HIS A 71 -16.82 -7.38 11.50
CA HIS A 71 -16.84 -6.77 10.17
C HIS A 71 -15.44 -6.34 9.71
N GLY A 72 -14.63 -5.75 10.60
CA GLY A 72 -13.25 -5.37 10.27
C GLY A 72 -12.37 -6.58 9.91
N ILE A 73 -12.52 -7.70 10.62
CA ILE A 73 -11.79 -8.93 10.31
C ILE A 73 -12.25 -9.50 8.96
N GLU A 74 -13.55 -9.53 8.72
CA GLU A 74 -14.12 -10.01 7.44
C GLU A 74 -13.61 -9.17 6.27
N LEU A 75 -13.62 -7.83 6.41
CA LEU A 75 -13.18 -6.91 5.37
C LEU A 75 -11.69 -7.08 5.06
N LEU A 76 -10.83 -7.13 6.09
CA LEU A 76 -9.40 -7.39 5.93
C LEU A 76 -9.16 -8.74 5.24
N GLY A 77 -9.88 -9.78 5.65
CA GLY A 77 -9.80 -11.09 5.01
C GLY A 77 -10.19 -11.05 3.54
N ASP A 78 -11.28 -10.36 3.19
CA ASP A 78 -11.79 -10.25 1.83
C ASP A 78 -10.77 -9.51 0.92
N VAL A 79 -10.31 -8.35 1.35
CA VAL A 79 -9.36 -7.52 0.60
C VAL A 79 -8.03 -8.23 0.36
N LEU A 80 -7.51 -8.95 1.36
CA LEU A 80 -6.23 -9.63 1.26
C LEU A 80 -6.28 -10.96 0.49
N THR A 81 -7.42 -11.65 0.50
CA THR A 81 -7.49 -12.99 -0.10
C THR A 81 -8.24 -13.07 -1.42
N ARG A 82 -9.05 -12.04 -1.74
CA ARG A 82 -9.91 -12.00 -2.94
C ARG A 82 -9.91 -10.63 -3.63
N PRO A 83 -8.74 -9.98 -3.79
CA PRO A 83 -8.69 -8.71 -4.50
C PRO A 83 -9.10 -8.90 -5.96
N ALA A 84 -9.80 -7.92 -6.53
CA ALA A 84 -10.29 -8.02 -7.89
C ALA A 84 -9.19 -7.86 -8.96
N LEU A 85 -8.17 -7.06 -8.69
CA LEU A 85 -6.99 -6.79 -9.56
C LEU A 85 -7.34 -6.60 -11.03
N ARG A 86 -8.34 -5.75 -11.32
CA ARG A 86 -8.81 -5.49 -12.68
C ARG A 86 -7.75 -4.73 -13.49
N ALA A 87 -7.62 -5.03 -14.76
CA ALA A 87 -6.65 -4.36 -15.64
C ALA A 87 -6.84 -2.84 -15.68
N ASP A 88 -8.09 -2.37 -15.72
CA ASP A 88 -8.39 -0.92 -15.71
C ASP A 88 -7.98 -0.25 -14.40
N ASP A 89 -8.14 -0.93 -13.26
CA ASP A 89 -7.68 -0.44 -11.96
C ASP A 89 -6.15 -0.36 -11.92
N VAL A 90 -5.45 -1.33 -12.50
CA VAL A 90 -3.98 -1.35 -12.59
C VAL A 90 -3.48 -0.14 -13.38
N GLU A 91 -4.07 0.16 -14.53
CA GLU A 91 -3.66 1.32 -15.35
C GLU A 91 -4.02 2.65 -14.68
N ALA A 92 -5.16 2.74 -14.03
CA ALA A 92 -5.53 3.93 -13.26
C ALA A 92 -4.56 4.19 -12.09
N GLU A 93 -4.23 3.15 -11.31
CA GLU A 93 -3.32 3.30 -10.17
C GLU A 93 -1.87 3.57 -10.59
N ARG A 94 -1.45 3.10 -11.74
CA ARG A 94 -0.15 3.47 -12.30
C ARG A 94 -0.01 5.00 -12.40
N THR A 95 -1.06 5.68 -12.87
CA THR A 95 -1.08 7.14 -12.99
C THR A 95 -1.02 7.80 -11.60
N VAL A 96 -1.82 7.32 -10.65
CA VAL A 96 -1.84 7.85 -9.28
C VAL A 96 -0.47 7.74 -8.62
N ILE A 97 0.17 6.56 -8.71
CA ILE A 97 1.50 6.35 -8.11
C ILE A 97 2.56 7.23 -8.77
N LEU A 98 2.50 7.45 -10.08
CA LEU A 98 3.42 8.37 -10.74
C LEU A 98 3.23 9.82 -10.27
N GLU A 99 2.00 10.24 -9.98
CA GLU A 99 1.70 11.55 -9.40
C GLU A 99 2.21 11.66 -7.95
N GLU A 100 2.03 10.63 -7.14
CA GLU A 100 2.59 10.57 -5.77
C GLU A 100 4.12 10.67 -5.78
N LEU A 101 4.78 9.92 -6.65
CA LEU A 101 6.24 10.00 -6.80
C LEU A 101 6.73 11.40 -7.20
N ALA A 102 5.96 12.11 -8.02
CA ALA A 102 6.26 13.49 -8.37
C ALA A 102 6.08 14.44 -7.17
N MET A 103 5.05 14.22 -6.36
CA MET A 103 4.82 14.99 -5.12
C MET A 103 5.94 14.77 -4.09
N ASP A 104 6.40 13.52 -3.93
CA ASP A 104 7.52 13.19 -3.05
C ASP A 104 8.82 13.87 -3.50
N ASP A 105 9.03 14.01 -4.83
CA ASP A 105 10.19 14.73 -5.38
C ASP A 105 10.14 16.25 -5.12
N ASP A 106 8.94 16.79 -4.97
CA ASP A 106 8.73 18.21 -4.65
C ASP A 106 8.75 18.48 -3.12
N THR A 107 8.78 17.41 -2.28
CA THR A 107 8.80 17.52 -0.83
C THR A 107 10.23 17.40 -0.29
N PRO A 108 10.85 18.48 0.23
CA PRO A 108 12.26 18.46 0.67
C PRO A 108 12.56 17.42 1.76
N ASP A 109 11.63 17.20 2.69
CA ASP A 109 11.81 16.24 3.78
C ASP A 109 11.87 14.80 3.25
N ASP A 110 11.01 14.43 2.29
CA ASP A 110 10.99 13.11 1.67
C ASP A 110 12.27 12.88 0.85
N VAL A 111 12.70 13.88 0.09
CA VAL A 111 13.98 13.86 -0.65
C VAL A 111 15.17 13.67 0.29
N ALA A 112 15.18 14.37 1.43
CA ALA A 112 16.25 14.27 2.41
C ALA A 112 16.30 12.89 3.05
N LEU A 113 15.17 12.36 3.53
CA LEU A 113 15.07 11.04 4.17
C LEU A 113 15.43 9.91 3.19
N ARG A 114 14.95 9.98 1.96
CA ARG A 114 15.28 9.03 0.90
C ARG A 114 16.77 9.06 0.57
N THR A 115 17.34 10.26 0.39
CA THR A 115 18.78 10.43 0.11
C THR A 115 19.63 9.90 1.26
N PHE A 116 19.27 10.20 2.49
CA PHE A 116 19.94 9.68 3.67
C PHE A 116 19.92 8.14 3.69
N GLY A 117 18.73 7.53 3.53
CA GLY A 117 18.58 6.07 3.52
C GLY A 117 19.40 5.40 2.41
N SER A 118 19.37 5.94 1.20
CA SER A 118 20.11 5.39 0.06
C SER A 118 21.65 5.50 0.23
N ARG A 119 22.13 6.53 0.93
CA ARG A 119 23.56 6.70 1.24
C ARG A 119 24.00 5.81 2.39
N LEU A 120 23.19 5.75 3.46
CA LEU A 120 23.50 4.94 4.64
C LEU A 120 23.55 3.46 4.30
N PHE A 121 22.63 2.98 3.47
CA PHE A 121 22.51 1.59 3.04
C PHE A 121 22.90 1.40 1.57
N SER A 122 23.96 2.09 1.14
CA SER A 122 24.45 2.01 -0.25
C SER A 122 24.77 0.56 -0.66
N GLY A 123 24.17 0.11 -1.78
CA GLY A 123 24.33 -1.26 -2.28
C GLY A 123 23.54 -2.33 -1.51
N HIS A 124 22.76 -1.95 -0.50
CA HIS A 124 21.92 -2.85 0.27
C HIS A 124 20.44 -2.61 -0.03
N ALA A 125 19.62 -3.67 0.05
CA ALA A 125 18.18 -3.58 -0.22
C ALA A 125 17.42 -2.58 0.67
N LEU A 126 17.84 -2.36 1.91
CA LEU A 126 17.30 -1.34 2.80
C LEU A 126 17.51 0.12 2.34
N GLY A 127 18.43 0.35 1.41
CA GLY A 127 18.62 1.67 0.79
C GLY A 127 17.62 1.99 -0.31
N ARG A 128 16.77 1.03 -0.68
CA ARG A 128 15.74 1.20 -1.70
C ARG A 128 14.58 2.02 -1.18
N ASP A 129 14.00 2.81 -2.07
CA ASP A 129 12.74 3.50 -1.81
C ASP A 129 11.58 2.52 -2.06
N PRO A 130 10.64 2.35 -1.11
CA PRO A 130 9.51 1.43 -1.28
C PRO A 130 8.63 1.71 -2.49
N ALA A 131 8.54 2.97 -2.92
CA ALA A 131 7.67 3.39 -4.00
C ALA A 131 8.34 3.44 -5.38
N ARG A 132 9.69 3.31 -5.47
CA ARG A 132 10.41 3.62 -6.71
C ARG A 132 11.19 2.46 -7.30
N HIS A 133 11.02 2.27 -8.62
CA HIS A 133 11.90 1.47 -9.45
C HIS A 133 13.16 2.28 -9.82
N PRO A 134 14.38 1.70 -9.79
CA PRO A 134 15.55 2.37 -10.37
C PRO A 134 15.32 2.60 -11.85
N ARG A 135 15.61 3.80 -12.29
CA ARG A 135 15.60 4.14 -13.72
C ARG A 135 16.76 3.49 -14.43
#